data_455a6814b8f0377ce942f3ca00bdc1b1
#
_entry.id   455a6814b8f0377ce942f3ca00bdc1b1
#
_cell.length_a   1.000
_cell.length_b   1.000
_cell.length_c   1.000
_cell.angle_alpha   90.00
_cell.angle_beta   90.00
_cell.angle_gamma   90.00
#
_symmetry.space_group_name_H-M   'P 1'
#
loop_
_entity.id
_entity.type
_entity.pdbx_description
1 polymer ?
#
loop_
_entity_poly.entity_id
_entity_poly.type
_entity_poly.pdbx_seq_one_letter_code
_entity_poly.pdbx_strand_id
1 'polypeptide(L)'
;LGMPRDTKYFKIMGEEVPVLGLGTWGMGGGFWTRDTSRDAEEIAALRRGIELGATLIDTAEMYGAGHAEELVAEAIKGFPREELFIVTKLWPSHASADQVEKAARASAKRLGTYIDLYLLHAPADVPICETMRAMERLIDLGIVRFIGLSNFGVEAIEEARSCLSKTDVAAVQNRHSLLYRRDERTVIPYAERNGMMYMAYTPLEKGRLARDPFLAEIGRRYGKTAAQVALNWQIGLPPVVTIPKASKVKHVEENVGAMGWRLSREDWELISKHYEQYI
;
A
#
# COMPACT_ATOMS: atom_id res chain seq x y z
N LEU A 1 9.70 8.30 -21.72
CA LEU A 1 8.32 8.23 -22.23
C LEU A 1 7.49 7.49 -21.21
N GLY A 2 6.89 8.24 -20.28
CA GLY A 2 6.10 7.66 -19.23
C GLY A 2 4.80 7.08 -19.79
N MET A 3 4.48 5.83 -19.41
CA MET A 3 3.11 5.33 -19.56
C MET A 3 2.18 6.24 -18.76
N PRO A 4 0.93 6.50 -19.24
CA PRO A 4 0.00 7.33 -18.49
C PRO A 4 -0.23 6.70 -17.12
N ARG A 5 0.03 7.47 -16.06
CA ARG A 5 -0.25 7.06 -14.69
C ARG A 5 -1.75 7.09 -14.48
N ASP A 6 -2.32 6.00 -14.04
CA ASP A 6 -3.66 6.01 -13.47
C ASP A 6 -3.54 6.52 -12.03
N THR A 7 -4.34 7.52 -11.68
CA THR A 7 -4.31 8.12 -10.34
C THR A 7 -5.72 8.17 -9.75
N LYS A 8 -5.77 8.30 -8.42
CA LYS A 8 -7.02 8.58 -7.70
C LYS A 8 -6.79 9.75 -6.74
N TYR A 9 -7.81 10.60 -6.64
CA TYR A 9 -7.82 11.73 -5.71
C TYR A 9 -8.47 11.30 -4.39
N PHE A 10 -7.83 11.63 -3.27
CA PHE A 10 -8.35 11.34 -1.94
C PHE A 10 -8.54 12.65 -1.15
N LYS A 11 -9.78 12.89 -0.75
CA LYS A 11 -10.20 14.15 -0.15
C LYS A 11 -9.42 14.51 1.12
N ILE A 12 -9.21 13.54 2.01
CA ILE A 12 -8.53 13.79 3.29
C ILE A 12 -7.09 14.25 3.06
N MET A 13 -6.42 13.65 2.08
CA MET A 13 -5.05 14.04 1.74
C MET A 13 -4.98 15.27 0.85
N GLY A 14 -6.05 15.56 0.11
CA GLY A 14 -6.07 16.68 -0.81
C GLY A 14 -5.14 16.52 -2.02
N GLU A 15 -4.80 15.26 -2.36
CA GLU A 15 -3.89 15.01 -3.48
C GLU A 15 -4.17 13.68 -4.16
N GLU A 16 -3.61 13.53 -5.35
CA GLU A 16 -3.69 12.29 -6.14
C GLU A 16 -2.52 11.37 -5.82
N VAL A 17 -2.78 10.06 -5.87
CA VAL A 17 -1.74 9.04 -5.79
C VAL A 17 -1.94 8.02 -6.91
N PRO A 18 -0.87 7.31 -7.35
CA PRO A 18 -1.02 6.24 -8.33
C PRO A 18 -1.93 5.13 -7.79
N VAL A 19 -2.70 4.52 -8.68
CA VAL A 19 -3.60 3.42 -8.30
C VAL A 19 -2.88 2.11 -7.99
N LEU A 20 -1.58 2.04 -8.32
CA LEU A 20 -0.73 0.88 -8.05
C LEU A 20 0.58 1.38 -7.45
N GLY A 21 0.98 0.78 -6.35
CA GLY A 21 2.23 1.06 -5.67
C GLY A 21 3.14 -0.16 -5.59
N LEU A 22 4.30 0.03 -5.01
CA LEU A 22 5.33 -1.00 -4.86
C LEU A 22 5.35 -1.50 -3.42
N GLY A 23 4.94 -2.75 -3.21
CA GLY A 23 5.04 -3.40 -1.91
C GLY A 23 6.45 -3.95 -1.68
N THR A 24 6.94 -3.87 -0.45
CA THR A 24 8.30 -4.32 -0.10
C THR A 24 8.34 -5.47 0.90
N TRP A 25 7.20 -6.08 1.24
CA TRP A 25 7.23 -7.24 2.13
C TRP A 25 8.10 -8.36 1.54
N GLY A 26 9.06 -8.84 2.33
CA GLY A 26 10.03 -9.84 1.87
C GLY A 26 11.31 -9.26 1.26
N MET A 27 11.37 -7.96 1.02
CA MET A 27 12.61 -7.29 0.63
C MET A 27 13.43 -6.97 1.88
N GLY A 28 14.73 -7.12 1.78
CA GLY A 28 15.64 -6.85 2.89
C GLY A 28 15.57 -7.87 4.01
N GLY A 29 14.85 -8.96 3.80
CA GLY A 29 14.64 -10.02 4.79
C GLY A 29 13.18 -10.33 5.03
N GLY A 30 12.86 -10.85 6.20
CA GLY A 30 11.50 -11.23 6.56
C GLY A 30 11.01 -10.53 7.82
N PHE A 31 10.24 -11.25 8.61
CA PHE A 31 9.67 -10.76 9.87
C PHE A 31 10.78 -10.49 10.88
N TRP A 32 11.09 -9.22 11.11
CA TRP A 32 12.16 -8.77 12.01
C TRP A 32 13.53 -9.45 11.76
N THR A 33 13.76 -9.92 10.54
CA THR A 33 15.00 -10.62 10.15
C THR A 33 15.63 -9.94 8.94
N ARG A 34 16.85 -9.45 9.11
CA ARG A 34 17.61 -8.74 8.06
C ARG A 34 18.30 -9.74 7.12
N ASP A 35 18.21 -9.47 5.82
CA ASP A 35 18.93 -10.20 4.77
C ASP A 35 19.36 -9.22 3.68
N THR A 36 20.66 -9.10 3.46
CA THR A 36 21.22 -8.17 2.48
C THR A 36 21.63 -8.86 1.17
N SER A 37 21.42 -10.18 1.07
CA SER A 37 21.95 -10.97 -0.05
C SER A 37 21.36 -10.64 -1.42
N ARG A 38 20.22 -9.93 -1.47
CA ARG A 38 19.54 -9.57 -2.72
C ARG A 38 19.36 -8.06 -2.88
N ASP A 39 20.14 -7.26 -2.18
CA ASP A 39 20.00 -5.81 -2.17
C ASP A 39 20.01 -5.20 -3.57
N ALA A 40 20.99 -5.55 -4.40
CA ALA A 40 21.13 -4.98 -5.74
C ALA A 40 19.90 -5.28 -6.62
N GLU A 41 19.38 -6.50 -6.57
CA GLU A 41 18.20 -6.91 -7.33
C GLU A 41 16.95 -6.16 -6.84
N GLU A 42 16.80 -6.07 -5.53
CA GLU A 42 15.63 -5.43 -4.91
C GLU A 42 15.62 -3.92 -5.14
N ILE A 43 16.76 -3.27 -5.04
CA ILE A 43 16.91 -1.84 -5.36
C ILE A 43 16.57 -1.58 -6.84
N ALA A 44 17.10 -2.41 -7.74
CA ALA A 44 16.83 -2.29 -9.17
C ALA A 44 15.32 -2.43 -9.48
N ALA A 45 14.64 -3.37 -8.81
CA ALA A 45 13.20 -3.58 -8.96
C ALA A 45 12.41 -2.33 -8.54
N LEU A 46 12.73 -1.75 -7.38
CA LEU A 46 12.07 -0.54 -6.88
C LEU A 46 12.32 0.64 -7.83
N ARG A 47 13.54 0.85 -8.27
CA ARG A 47 13.87 1.95 -9.19
C ARG A 47 13.09 1.81 -10.50
N ARG A 48 12.99 0.60 -11.04
CA ARG A 48 12.23 0.36 -12.26
C ARG A 48 10.75 0.69 -12.09
N GLY A 49 10.16 0.30 -10.97
CA GLY A 49 8.77 0.63 -10.66
C GLY A 49 8.52 2.13 -10.62
N ILE A 50 9.41 2.87 -9.97
CA ILE A 50 9.33 4.33 -9.89
C ILE A 50 9.43 4.95 -11.29
N GLU A 51 10.38 4.52 -12.10
CA GLU A 51 10.54 4.99 -13.48
C GLU A 51 9.28 4.79 -14.31
N LEU A 52 8.57 3.70 -14.09
CA LEU A 52 7.33 3.36 -14.80
C LEU A 52 6.07 4.06 -14.24
N GLY A 53 6.20 4.83 -13.17
CA GLY A 53 5.09 5.62 -12.63
C GLY A 53 4.48 5.08 -11.34
N ALA A 54 4.97 3.96 -10.78
CA ALA A 54 4.55 3.46 -9.49
C ALA A 54 5.29 4.20 -8.38
N THR A 55 4.93 5.45 -8.18
CA THR A 55 5.63 6.37 -7.26
C THR A 55 5.14 6.29 -5.81
N LEU A 56 4.18 5.42 -5.53
CA LEU A 56 3.78 5.09 -4.16
C LEU A 56 4.55 3.85 -3.74
N ILE A 57 5.29 3.93 -2.63
CA ILE A 57 6.14 2.84 -2.15
C ILE A 57 5.71 2.49 -0.73
N ASP A 58 5.36 1.23 -0.50
CA ASP A 58 4.91 0.73 0.80
C ASP A 58 5.98 -0.12 1.45
N THR A 59 6.32 0.23 2.68
CA THR A 59 7.28 -0.50 3.49
C THR A 59 6.85 -0.53 4.96
N ALA A 60 7.70 -1.00 5.85
CA ALA A 60 7.45 -1.05 7.29
C ALA A 60 8.76 -1.26 8.05
N GLU A 61 8.80 -0.80 9.32
CA GLU A 61 9.96 -1.05 10.19
C GLU A 61 10.18 -2.54 10.46
N MET A 62 9.12 -3.32 10.44
CA MET A 62 9.21 -4.76 10.67
C MET A 62 9.85 -5.50 9.50
N TYR A 63 9.71 -5.00 8.27
CA TYR A 63 10.23 -5.67 7.08
C TYR A 63 11.76 -5.68 7.09
N GLY A 64 12.32 -6.88 7.21
CA GLY A 64 13.78 -7.04 7.30
C GLY A 64 14.41 -6.33 8.49
N ALA A 65 13.64 -6.13 9.58
CA ALA A 65 14.09 -5.39 10.76
C ALA A 65 14.61 -3.97 10.42
N GLY A 66 13.90 -3.28 9.52
CA GLY A 66 14.25 -1.94 9.05
C GLY A 66 15.07 -1.91 7.76
N HIS A 67 15.59 -3.03 7.30
CA HIS A 67 16.40 -3.03 6.08
C HIS A 67 15.57 -2.73 4.82
N ALA A 68 14.29 -3.10 4.79
CA ALA A 68 13.43 -2.71 3.67
C ALA A 68 13.35 -1.19 3.52
N GLU A 69 13.25 -0.46 4.62
CA GLU A 69 13.26 1.01 4.59
C GLU A 69 14.60 1.55 4.06
N GLU A 70 15.71 0.92 4.42
CA GLU A 70 17.03 1.28 3.91
C GLU A 70 17.15 1.04 2.39
N LEU A 71 16.55 -0.04 1.89
CA LEU A 71 16.50 -0.32 0.44
C LEU A 71 15.68 0.73 -0.31
N VAL A 72 14.57 1.17 0.28
CA VAL A 72 13.76 2.27 -0.27
C VAL A 72 14.60 3.53 -0.34
N ALA A 73 15.37 3.86 0.71
CA ALA A 73 16.25 5.02 0.72
C ALA A 73 17.24 5.00 -0.44
N GLU A 74 17.83 3.84 -0.73
CA GLU A 74 18.74 3.69 -1.88
C GLU A 74 18.01 3.84 -3.21
N ALA A 75 16.82 3.22 -3.33
CA ALA A 75 16.06 3.21 -4.57
C ALA A 75 15.56 4.60 -4.98
N ILE A 76 15.25 5.47 -4.03
CA ILE A 76 14.68 6.80 -4.33
C ILE A 76 15.73 7.86 -4.66
N LYS A 77 17.01 7.57 -4.51
CA LYS A 77 18.10 8.52 -4.83
C LYS A 77 17.99 8.97 -6.29
N GLY A 78 18.04 10.28 -6.50
CA GLY A 78 17.97 10.88 -7.83
C GLY A 78 16.55 11.15 -8.34
N PHE A 79 15.52 10.69 -7.66
CA PHE A 79 14.13 11.04 -7.96
C PHE A 79 13.70 12.24 -7.11
N PRO A 80 12.93 13.20 -7.67
CA PRO A 80 12.39 14.30 -6.86
C PRO A 80 11.51 13.76 -5.75
N ARG A 81 11.82 14.10 -4.49
CA ARG A 81 11.12 13.55 -3.32
C ARG A 81 9.62 13.87 -3.33
N GLU A 82 9.26 15.05 -3.78
CA GLU A 82 7.86 15.50 -3.83
C GLU A 82 7.01 14.72 -4.84
N GLU A 83 7.63 14.00 -5.76
CA GLU A 83 6.92 13.13 -6.71
C GLU A 83 6.67 11.73 -6.15
N LEU A 84 7.23 11.42 -5.00
CA LEU A 84 7.12 10.11 -4.35
C LEU A 84 6.14 10.17 -3.19
N PHE A 85 5.40 9.07 -2.99
CA PHE A 85 4.52 8.90 -1.85
C PHE A 85 5.00 7.67 -1.07
N ILE A 86 5.64 7.91 0.07
CA ILE A 86 6.27 6.84 0.87
C ILE A 86 5.38 6.52 2.06
N VAL A 87 5.04 5.23 2.18
CA VAL A 87 4.23 4.68 3.28
C VAL A 87 5.10 3.76 4.11
N THR A 88 5.12 3.96 5.43
CA THR A 88 5.74 2.99 6.34
C THR A 88 4.83 2.77 7.55
N LYS A 89 5.21 1.89 8.48
CA LYS A 89 4.30 1.39 9.49
C LYS A 89 4.97 1.26 10.85
N LEU A 90 4.19 1.61 11.87
CA LEU A 90 4.51 1.48 13.28
C LEU A 90 4.09 0.09 13.75
N TRP A 91 5.02 -0.68 14.30
CA TRP A 91 4.71 -2.00 14.84
C TRP A 91 3.90 -1.86 16.15
N PRO A 92 2.89 -2.73 16.41
CA PRO A 92 2.03 -2.58 17.59
C PRO A 92 2.76 -2.53 18.94
N SER A 93 3.90 -3.20 19.09
CA SER A 93 4.65 -3.13 20.35
C SER A 93 5.33 -1.77 20.59
N HIS A 94 5.35 -0.89 19.58
CA HIS A 94 5.90 0.48 19.67
C HIS A 94 4.79 1.54 19.75
N ALA A 95 3.56 1.13 20.03
CA ALA A 95 2.38 2.00 19.93
C ALA A 95 2.10 2.86 21.16
N SER A 96 2.86 2.72 22.25
CA SER A 96 2.70 3.58 23.42
C SER A 96 3.17 5.02 23.11
N ALA A 97 2.60 6.00 23.82
CA ALA A 97 2.85 7.42 23.56
C ALA A 97 4.34 7.78 23.55
N ASP A 98 5.13 7.19 24.44
CA ASP A 98 6.57 7.45 24.56
C ASP A 98 7.41 6.77 23.48
N GLN A 99 6.86 5.77 22.76
CA GLN A 99 7.59 5.02 21.75
C GLN A 99 7.27 5.45 20.31
N VAL A 100 6.09 6.02 20.05
CA VAL A 100 5.64 6.37 18.71
C VAL A 100 6.58 7.34 18.00
N GLU A 101 6.97 8.44 18.65
CA GLU A 101 7.89 9.41 18.06
C GLU A 101 9.25 8.78 17.79
N LYS A 102 9.76 8.01 18.72
CA LYS A 102 11.05 7.32 18.58
C LYS A 102 11.05 6.38 17.38
N ALA A 103 10.00 5.58 17.23
CA ALA A 103 9.85 4.65 16.10
C ALA A 103 9.73 5.39 14.77
N ALA A 104 8.94 6.47 14.72
CA ALA A 104 8.77 7.27 13.51
C ALA A 104 10.08 7.93 13.08
N ARG A 105 10.83 8.50 14.02
CA ARG A 105 12.13 9.11 13.73
C ARG A 105 13.14 8.08 13.24
N ALA A 106 13.13 6.89 13.81
CA ALA A 106 13.99 5.79 13.36
C ALA A 106 13.66 5.38 11.91
N SER A 107 12.38 5.25 11.58
CA SER A 107 11.95 4.97 10.21
C SER A 107 12.36 6.08 9.24
N ALA A 108 12.13 7.35 9.60
CA ALA A 108 12.52 8.49 8.78
C ALA A 108 14.05 8.52 8.56
N LYS A 109 14.82 8.17 9.57
CA LYS A 109 16.28 8.08 9.47
C LYS A 109 16.71 6.99 8.46
N ARG A 110 16.11 5.80 8.54
CA ARG A 110 16.41 4.72 7.61
C ARG A 110 16.01 5.07 6.18
N LEU A 111 14.87 5.74 6.00
CA LEU A 111 14.40 6.23 4.71
C LEU A 111 15.20 7.42 4.18
N GLY A 112 15.84 8.17 5.08
CA GLY A 112 16.60 9.37 4.75
C GLY A 112 15.72 10.57 4.37
N THR A 113 14.45 10.55 4.73
CA THR A 113 13.46 11.57 4.35
C THR A 113 12.23 11.50 5.25
N TYR A 114 11.33 12.50 5.12
CA TYR A 114 10.03 12.46 5.79
C TYR A 114 9.15 11.34 5.23
N ILE A 115 8.13 10.99 5.99
CA ILE A 115 7.15 9.93 5.65
C ILE A 115 5.88 10.60 5.14
N ASP A 116 5.34 10.15 3.99
CA ASP A 116 4.07 10.69 3.51
C ASP A 116 2.90 10.14 4.32
N LEU A 117 2.84 8.82 4.51
CA LEU A 117 1.77 8.17 5.25
C LEU A 117 2.36 7.18 6.26
N TYR A 118 1.99 7.35 7.52
CA TYR A 118 2.42 6.47 8.61
C TYR A 118 1.24 5.69 9.14
N LEU A 119 1.32 4.36 9.08
CA LEU A 119 0.23 3.46 9.47
C LEU A 119 0.56 2.76 10.78
N LEU A 120 -0.44 2.60 11.66
CA LEU A 120 -0.36 1.60 12.71
C LEU A 120 -0.54 0.24 12.04
N HIS A 121 0.46 -0.63 12.13
CA HIS A 121 0.57 -1.87 11.34
C HIS A 121 -0.55 -2.88 11.61
N ALA A 122 -1.06 -2.91 12.84
CA ALA A 122 -2.14 -3.76 13.31
C ALA A 122 -2.65 -3.22 14.66
N PRO A 123 -3.82 -3.69 15.14
CA PRO A 123 -4.28 -3.30 16.48
C PRO A 123 -3.24 -3.62 17.56
N ALA A 124 -3.09 -2.70 18.51
CA ALA A 124 -2.12 -2.80 19.60
C ALA A 124 -2.81 -3.01 20.96
N ASP A 125 -2.03 -3.38 21.98
CA ASP A 125 -2.56 -3.60 23.33
C ASP A 125 -2.72 -2.31 24.13
N VAL A 126 -2.22 -1.18 23.64
CA VAL A 126 -2.43 0.11 24.29
C VAL A 126 -3.77 0.72 23.82
N PRO A 127 -4.38 1.62 24.64
CA PRO A 127 -5.60 2.31 24.22
C PRO A 127 -5.40 3.05 22.90
N ILE A 128 -6.33 2.91 21.97
CA ILE A 128 -6.18 3.46 20.62
C ILE A 128 -5.96 4.97 20.62
N CYS A 129 -6.60 5.70 21.53
CA CYS A 129 -6.43 7.16 21.59
C CYS A 129 -5.02 7.57 21.99
N GLU A 130 -4.34 6.78 22.81
CA GLU A 130 -2.94 7.05 23.15
C GLU A 130 -2.07 7.02 21.91
N THR A 131 -2.20 5.97 21.10
CA THR A 131 -1.46 5.82 19.85
C THR A 131 -1.83 6.88 18.83
N MET A 132 -3.12 7.11 18.61
CA MET A 132 -3.58 8.05 17.58
C MET A 132 -3.17 9.48 17.88
N ARG A 133 -3.25 9.91 19.14
CA ARG A 133 -2.80 11.25 19.53
C ARG A 133 -1.30 11.43 19.38
N ALA A 134 -0.53 10.38 19.68
CA ALA A 134 0.91 10.40 19.47
C ALA A 134 1.26 10.46 17.98
N MET A 135 0.54 9.72 17.14
CA MET A 135 0.73 9.75 15.68
C MET A 135 0.34 11.14 15.11
N GLU A 136 -0.75 11.72 15.59
CA GLU A 136 -1.17 13.06 15.15
C GLU A 136 -0.11 14.11 15.42
N ARG A 137 0.57 14.04 16.56
CA ARG A 137 1.68 14.96 16.89
C ARG A 137 2.85 14.88 15.91
N LEU A 138 3.05 13.72 15.26
CA LEU A 138 4.12 13.56 14.28
C LEU A 138 3.94 14.48 13.07
N ILE A 139 2.72 14.85 12.76
CA ILE A 139 2.41 15.77 11.66
C ILE A 139 2.93 17.17 12.02
N ASP A 140 2.63 17.65 13.22
CA ASP A 140 3.11 18.96 13.69
C ASP A 140 4.64 19.01 13.75
N LEU A 141 5.28 17.88 14.05
CA LEU A 141 6.75 17.78 14.09
C LEU A 141 7.39 17.67 12.70
N GLY A 142 6.58 17.55 11.64
CA GLY A 142 7.08 17.45 10.27
C GLY A 142 7.69 16.09 9.91
N ILE A 143 7.50 15.06 10.74
CA ILE A 143 8.05 13.73 10.50
C ILE A 143 7.18 12.98 9.49
N VAL A 144 5.86 13.12 9.60
CA VAL A 144 4.89 12.48 8.69
C VAL A 144 3.90 13.52 8.16
N ARG A 145 3.35 13.28 6.98
CA ARG A 145 2.33 14.15 6.40
C ARG A 145 0.93 13.68 6.73
N PHE A 146 0.68 12.38 6.69
CA PHE A 146 -0.61 11.75 6.92
C PHE A 146 -0.45 10.52 7.81
N ILE A 147 -1.54 10.16 8.49
CA ILE A 147 -1.58 8.96 9.35
C ILE A 147 -2.75 8.07 8.94
N GLY A 148 -2.62 6.78 9.26
CA GLY A 148 -3.66 5.80 8.94
C GLY A 148 -3.48 4.51 9.73
N LEU A 149 -4.24 3.49 9.29
CA LEU A 149 -4.38 2.23 10.01
C LEU A 149 -4.21 1.04 9.06
N SER A 150 -3.75 -0.09 9.59
CA SER A 150 -3.66 -1.33 8.83
C SER A 150 -4.27 -2.47 9.64
N ASN A 151 -5.03 -3.34 8.97
CA ASN A 151 -5.73 -4.45 9.59
C ASN A 151 -6.82 -4.01 10.59
N PHE A 152 -7.61 -3.02 10.18
CA PHE A 152 -8.70 -2.47 10.97
C PHE A 152 -10.04 -2.63 10.27
N GLY A 153 -11.10 -2.95 11.04
CA GLY A 153 -12.48 -2.91 10.57
C GLY A 153 -13.12 -1.54 10.81
N VAL A 154 -14.35 -1.35 10.31
CA VAL A 154 -15.04 -0.05 10.35
C VAL A 154 -15.18 0.49 11.77
N GLU A 155 -15.64 -0.33 12.71
CA GLU A 155 -15.86 0.11 14.09
C GLU A 155 -14.59 0.61 14.76
N ALA A 156 -13.49 -0.13 14.58
CA ALA A 156 -12.18 0.26 15.12
C ALA A 156 -11.62 1.52 14.42
N ILE A 157 -11.88 1.67 13.14
CA ILE A 157 -11.50 2.89 12.40
C ILE A 157 -12.25 4.10 12.96
N GLU A 158 -13.55 3.98 13.21
CA GLU A 158 -14.34 5.08 13.77
C GLU A 158 -13.85 5.46 15.17
N GLU A 159 -13.52 4.48 16.00
CA GLU A 159 -12.95 4.73 17.31
C GLU A 159 -11.64 5.52 17.20
N ALA A 160 -10.73 5.08 16.31
CA ALA A 160 -9.47 5.77 16.07
C ALA A 160 -9.70 7.23 15.60
N ARG A 161 -10.64 7.44 14.68
CA ARG A 161 -10.97 8.77 14.18
C ARG A 161 -11.47 9.69 15.28
N SER A 162 -12.26 9.16 16.21
CA SER A 162 -12.81 9.94 17.34
C SER A 162 -11.72 10.51 18.26
N CYS A 163 -10.52 9.94 18.23
CA CYS A 163 -9.39 10.40 19.05
C CYS A 163 -8.67 11.63 18.47
N LEU A 164 -8.90 11.93 17.19
CA LEU A 164 -8.14 12.95 16.46
C LEU A 164 -8.83 14.31 16.53
N SER A 165 -8.04 15.39 16.65
CA SER A 165 -8.55 16.75 16.75
C SER A 165 -8.14 17.65 15.57
N LYS A 166 -7.00 17.40 14.94
CA LYS A 166 -6.44 18.28 13.90
C LYS A 166 -6.39 17.64 12.52
N THR A 167 -6.46 16.32 12.46
CA THR A 167 -6.39 15.56 11.22
C THR A 167 -7.40 14.44 11.24
N ASP A 168 -7.40 13.61 10.21
CA ASP A 168 -8.26 12.43 10.12
C ASP A 168 -7.42 11.24 9.68
N VAL A 169 -7.97 10.03 9.78
CA VAL A 169 -7.39 8.82 9.23
C VAL A 169 -7.43 8.94 7.71
N ALA A 170 -6.26 9.07 7.09
CA ALA A 170 -6.16 9.30 5.65
C ALA A 170 -6.30 8.02 4.82
N ALA A 171 -5.96 6.90 5.41
CA ALA A 171 -5.94 5.61 4.69
C ALA A 171 -6.10 4.44 5.64
N VAL A 172 -6.62 3.35 5.07
CA VAL A 172 -6.62 2.05 5.72
C VAL A 172 -5.99 1.04 4.77
N GLN A 173 -5.11 0.19 5.28
CA GLN A 173 -4.47 -0.87 4.50
C GLN A 173 -4.86 -2.23 5.05
N ASN A 174 -5.64 -2.98 4.28
CA ASN A 174 -6.12 -4.30 4.65
C ASN A 174 -5.85 -5.30 3.52
N ARG A 175 -5.91 -6.59 3.85
CA ARG A 175 -5.85 -7.65 2.86
C ARG A 175 -7.08 -7.59 1.96
N HIS A 176 -6.86 -7.58 0.65
CA HIS A 176 -7.94 -7.67 -0.33
C HIS A 176 -7.41 -8.24 -1.64
N SER A 177 -8.18 -9.17 -2.20
CA SER A 177 -7.93 -9.76 -3.52
C SER A 177 -9.24 -10.36 -4.03
N LEU A 178 -9.22 -10.89 -5.23
CA LEU A 178 -10.36 -11.67 -5.77
C LEU A 178 -10.71 -12.89 -4.90
N LEU A 179 -9.74 -13.39 -4.11
CA LEU A 179 -9.95 -14.54 -3.22
C LEU A 179 -10.16 -14.16 -1.75
N TYR A 180 -10.25 -12.86 -1.46
CA TYR A 180 -10.45 -12.37 -0.10
C TYR A 180 -11.17 -11.02 -0.18
N ARG A 181 -12.50 -11.05 -0.21
CA ARG A 181 -13.33 -9.91 -0.63
C ARG A 181 -14.24 -9.33 0.45
N ARG A 182 -14.12 -9.78 1.68
CA ARG A 182 -15.06 -9.36 2.75
C ARG A 182 -15.13 -7.85 2.98
N ASP A 183 -14.03 -7.13 2.77
CA ASP A 183 -14.00 -5.68 2.95
C ASP A 183 -14.81 -4.92 1.89
N GLU A 184 -15.22 -5.58 0.80
CA GLU A 184 -16.08 -4.96 -0.22
C GLU A 184 -17.47 -4.62 0.30
N ARG A 185 -17.91 -5.23 1.41
CA ARG A 185 -19.19 -4.93 2.04
C ARG A 185 -19.08 -3.95 3.20
N THR A 186 -17.89 -3.69 3.69
CA THR A 186 -17.67 -2.95 4.93
C THR A 186 -16.64 -1.83 4.76
N VAL A 187 -15.35 -2.14 4.87
CA VAL A 187 -14.27 -1.13 4.93
C VAL A 187 -14.13 -0.36 3.62
N ILE A 188 -14.22 -1.03 2.47
CA ILE A 188 -14.04 -0.35 1.18
C ILE A 188 -15.10 0.71 0.93
N PRO A 189 -16.42 0.43 1.07
CA PRO A 189 -17.44 1.47 0.94
C PRO A 189 -17.30 2.58 2.00
N TYR A 190 -16.93 2.21 3.21
CA TYR A 190 -16.68 3.19 4.29
C TYR A 190 -15.55 4.15 3.91
N ALA A 191 -14.43 3.63 3.40
CA ALA A 191 -13.30 4.44 2.97
C ALA A 191 -13.73 5.40 1.85
N GLU A 192 -14.48 4.91 0.86
CA GLU A 192 -14.97 5.73 -0.23
C GLU A 192 -15.82 6.90 0.28
N ARG A 193 -16.82 6.62 1.13
CA ARG A 193 -17.72 7.65 1.67
C ARG A 193 -17.00 8.71 2.49
N ASN A 194 -15.87 8.35 3.10
CA ASN A 194 -15.14 9.25 3.97
C ASN A 194 -13.90 9.88 3.34
N GLY A 195 -13.69 9.67 2.04
CA GLY A 195 -12.57 10.27 1.32
C GLY A 195 -11.19 9.69 1.69
N MET A 196 -11.17 8.45 2.20
CA MET A 196 -9.95 7.73 2.57
C MET A 196 -9.44 6.87 1.43
N MET A 197 -8.13 6.68 1.38
CA MET A 197 -7.51 5.68 0.53
C MET A 197 -7.66 4.29 1.16
N TYR A 198 -8.01 3.29 0.35
CA TYR A 198 -7.95 1.89 0.76
C TYR A 198 -6.77 1.24 0.04
N MET A 199 -5.78 0.78 0.79
CA MET A 199 -4.62 0.09 0.22
C MET A 199 -4.81 -1.41 0.36
N ALA A 200 -4.75 -2.12 -0.78
CA ALA A 200 -4.94 -3.57 -0.81
C ALA A 200 -3.59 -4.29 -0.82
N TYR A 201 -3.26 -4.98 0.28
CA TYR A 201 -2.07 -5.82 0.31
C TYR A 201 -2.40 -7.28 -0.05
N THR A 202 -1.39 -8.04 -0.47
CA THR A 202 -1.51 -9.43 -0.95
C THR A 202 -2.54 -9.56 -2.10
N PRO A 203 -2.50 -8.66 -3.09
CA PRO A 203 -3.56 -8.62 -4.11
C PRO A 203 -3.54 -9.79 -5.08
N LEU A 204 -2.42 -10.50 -5.21
CA LEU A 204 -2.27 -11.65 -6.10
C LEU A 204 -2.24 -12.99 -5.36
N GLU A 205 -2.50 -12.99 -4.05
CA GLU A 205 -2.52 -14.18 -3.21
C GLU A 205 -1.25 -15.03 -3.38
N LYS A 206 -0.09 -14.38 -3.23
CA LYS A 206 1.24 -15.01 -3.35
C LYS A 206 1.43 -15.72 -4.70
N GLY A 207 0.94 -15.10 -5.77
CA GLY A 207 1.07 -15.61 -7.13
C GLY A 207 -0.03 -16.56 -7.57
N ARG A 208 -0.98 -16.93 -6.70
CA ARG A 208 -2.07 -17.84 -7.05
C ARG A 208 -2.94 -17.26 -8.17
N LEU A 209 -3.27 -15.98 -8.12
CA LEU A 209 -4.07 -15.33 -9.16
C LEU A 209 -3.29 -15.15 -10.48
N ALA A 210 -1.98 -15.02 -10.40
CA ALA A 210 -1.12 -14.94 -11.58
C ALA A 210 -1.14 -16.24 -12.41
N ARG A 211 -1.54 -17.36 -11.80
CA ARG A 211 -1.64 -18.66 -12.45
C ARG A 211 -3.08 -19.10 -12.74
N ASP A 212 -4.05 -18.20 -12.55
CA ASP A 212 -5.47 -18.52 -12.74
C ASP A 212 -5.81 -18.57 -14.23
N PRO A 213 -6.24 -19.72 -14.75
CA PRO A 213 -6.54 -19.86 -16.19
C PRO A 213 -7.75 -19.04 -16.65
N PHE A 214 -8.72 -18.78 -15.78
CA PHE A 214 -9.86 -17.93 -16.11
C PHE A 214 -9.40 -16.48 -16.36
N LEU A 215 -8.56 -15.95 -15.49
CA LEU A 215 -8.03 -14.61 -15.67
C LEU A 215 -7.09 -14.52 -16.89
N ALA A 216 -6.32 -15.57 -17.15
CA ALA A 216 -5.46 -15.64 -18.33
C ALA A 216 -6.26 -15.58 -19.61
N GLU A 217 -7.41 -16.29 -19.66
CA GLU A 217 -8.30 -16.29 -20.81
C GLU A 217 -8.86 -14.89 -21.10
N ILE A 218 -9.33 -14.21 -20.06
CA ILE A 218 -9.81 -12.82 -20.21
C ILE A 218 -8.65 -11.93 -20.68
N GLY A 219 -7.46 -12.10 -20.10
CA GLY A 219 -6.28 -11.31 -20.44
C GLY A 219 -5.90 -11.36 -21.91
N ARG A 220 -6.13 -12.50 -22.57
CA ARG A 220 -5.84 -12.62 -24.00
C ARG A 220 -6.56 -11.60 -24.85
N ARG A 221 -7.78 -11.20 -24.47
CA ARG A 221 -8.56 -10.19 -25.19
C ARG A 221 -7.91 -8.80 -25.14
N TYR A 222 -7.08 -8.55 -24.15
CA TYR A 222 -6.44 -7.27 -23.89
C TYR A 222 -4.95 -7.28 -24.14
N GLY A 223 -4.39 -8.44 -24.47
CA GLY A 223 -2.94 -8.60 -24.54
C GLY A 223 -2.28 -8.48 -23.17
N LYS A 224 -2.95 -8.92 -22.10
CA LYS A 224 -2.51 -8.80 -20.72
C LYS A 224 -2.43 -10.16 -20.03
N THR A 225 -1.62 -10.23 -18.98
CA THR A 225 -1.45 -11.44 -18.17
C THR A 225 -2.58 -11.57 -17.14
N ALA A 226 -2.72 -12.76 -16.56
CA ALA A 226 -3.67 -13.00 -15.47
C ALA A 226 -3.41 -12.07 -14.29
N ALA A 227 -2.16 -11.86 -13.93
CA ALA A 227 -1.80 -10.92 -12.84
C ALA A 227 -2.26 -9.50 -13.17
N GLN A 228 -2.02 -9.02 -14.37
CA GLN A 228 -2.43 -7.69 -14.80
C GLN A 228 -3.96 -7.54 -14.79
N VAL A 229 -4.70 -8.58 -15.21
CA VAL A 229 -6.16 -8.58 -15.15
C VAL A 229 -6.68 -8.48 -13.72
N ALA A 230 -6.10 -9.30 -12.80
CA ALA A 230 -6.51 -9.28 -11.39
C ALA A 230 -6.27 -7.91 -10.75
N LEU A 231 -5.13 -7.28 -11.02
CA LEU A 231 -4.82 -5.96 -10.48
C LEU A 231 -5.70 -4.87 -11.11
N ASN A 232 -5.95 -4.94 -12.42
CA ASN A 232 -6.82 -3.97 -13.11
C ASN A 232 -8.26 -4.07 -12.60
N TRP A 233 -8.75 -5.29 -12.36
CA TRP A 233 -10.06 -5.47 -11.74
C TRP A 233 -10.13 -4.77 -10.37
N GLN A 234 -9.13 -4.99 -9.55
CA GLN A 234 -9.10 -4.48 -8.18
C GLN A 234 -9.11 -2.95 -8.12
N ILE A 235 -8.33 -2.30 -8.96
CA ILE A 235 -8.29 -0.84 -9.01
C ILE A 235 -9.56 -0.22 -9.62
N GLY A 236 -10.46 -1.04 -10.15
CA GLY A 236 -11.80 -0.63 -10.55
C GLY A 236 -12.72 -0.32 -9.37
N LEU A 237 -12.37 -0.75 -8.15
CA LEU A 237 -13.08 -0.37 -6.92
C LEU A 237 -12.64 1.05 -6.53
N PRO A 238 -13.58 2.02 -6.38
CA PRO A 238 -13.22 3.45 -6.34
C PRO A 238 -12.10 3.89 -5.37
N PRO A 239 -12.06 3.47 -4.10
CA PRO A 239 -11.01 3.95 -3.20
C PRO A 239 -9.76 3.09 -3.18
N VAL A 240 -9.70 2.01 -4.00
CA VAL A 240 -8.66 1.00 -3.87
C VAL A 240 -7.40 1.37 -4.64
N VAL A 241 -6.28 1.35 -3.93
CA VAL A 241 -4.92 1.38 -4.47
C VAL A 241 -4.30 0.02 -4.17
N THR A 242 -3.79 -0.67 -5.18
CA THR A 242 -3.19 -2.00 -5.02
C THR A 242 -1.69 -1.88 -4.82
N ILE A 243 -1.13 -2.70 -3.91
CA ILE A 243 0.30 -2.67 -3.60
C ILE A 243 0.94 -4.06 -3.75
N PRO A 244 0.96 -4.61 -4.99
CA PRO A 244 1.60 -5.90 -5.22
C PRO A 244 3.10 -5.82 -4.92
N LYS A 245 3.66 -6.90 -4.39
CA LYS A 245 5.08 -7.01 -4.09
C LYS A 245 5.77 -7.73 -5.23
N ALA A 246 6.93 -7.22 -5.65
CA ALA A 246 7.77 -7.89 -6.62
C ALA A 246 9.23 -7.50 -6.37
N SER A 247 10.11 -8.48 -6.25
CA SER A 247 11.54 -8.27 -5.99
C SER A 247 12.42 -8.34 -7.22
N LYS A 248 11.82 -8.57 -8.40
CA LYS A 248 12.55 -8.65 -9.68
C LYS A 248 11.99 -7.64 -10.67
N VAL A 249 12.86 -7.02 -11.46
CA VAL A 249 12.49 -6.04 -12.48
C VAL A 249 11.36 -6.54 -13.38
N LYS A 250 11.49 -7.78 -13.88
CA LYS A 250 10.49 -8.38 -14.76
C LYS A 250 9.09 -8.42 -14.15
N HIS A 251 8.99 -8.79 -12.87
CA HIS A 251 7.69 -8.86 -12.19
C HIS A 251 7.12 -7.46 -11.87
N VAL A 252 7.99 -6.51 -11.57
CA VAL A 252 7.58 -5.11 -11.39
C VAL A 252 7.02 -4.55 -12.69
N GLU A 253 7.68 -4.78 -13.81
CA GLU A 253 7.19 -4.34 -15.12
C GLU A 253 5.83 -4.95 -15.45
N GLU A 254 5.65 -6.24 -15.15
CA GLU A 254 4.35 -6.91 -15.31
C GLU A 254 3.27 -6.27 -14.45
N ASN A 255 3.54 -6.06 -13.16
CA ASN A 255 2.57 -5.48 -12.23
C ASN A 255 2.17 -4.06 -12.66
N VAL A 256 3.14 -3.22 -12.99
CA VAL A 256 2.88 -1.85 -13.44
C VAL A 256 2.07 -1.83 -14.74
N GLY A 257 2.20 -2.85 -15.57
CA GLY A 257 1.41 -3.04 -16.79
C GLY A 257 -0.09 -3.25 -16.53
N ALA A 258 -0.52 -3.30 -15.28
CA ALA A 258 -1.94 -3.28 -14.92
C ALA A 258 -2.55 -1.87 -15.03
N MET A 259 -1.73 -0.82 -15.12
CA MET A 259 -2.17 0.56 -15.30
C MET A 259 -2.21 0.96 -16.78
N GLY A 260 -2.94 2.03 -17.08
CA GLY A 260 -2.96 2.61 -18.43
C GLY A 260 -4.01 2.01 -19.38
N TRP A 261 -4.85 1.15 -18.89
CA TRP A 261 -5.95 0.52 -19.64
C TRP A 261 -7.07 0.12 -18.67
N ARG A 262 -8.21 -0.28 -19.20
CA ARG A 262 -9.34 -0.70 -18.36
C ARG A 262 -10.03 -1.93 -18.94
N LEU A 263 -10.36 -2.87 -18.06
CA LEU A 263 -11.33 -3.91 -18.37
C LEU A 263 -12.64 -3.26 -18.79
N SER A 264 -13.33 -3.85 -19.78
CA SER A 264 -14.70 -3.43 -20.11
C SER A 264 -15.57 -3.65 -18.87
N ARG A 265 -16.67 -2.91 -18.77
CA ARG A 265 -17.61 -3.10 -17.67
C ARG A 265 -18.14 -4.53 -17.62
N GLU A 266 -18.42 -5.11 -18.78
CA GLU A 266 -18.89 -6.50 -18.89
C GLU A 266 -17.87 -7.49 -18.33
N ASP A 267 -16.60 -7.35 -18.69
CA ASP A 267 -15.54 -8.24 -18.19
C ASP A 267 -15.27 -8.01 -16.70
N TRP A 268 -15.32 -6.77 -16.25
CA TRP A 268 -15.17 -6.46 -14.82
C TRP A 268 -16.27 -7.13 -14.00
N GLU A 269 -17.51 -7.04 -14.45
CA GLU A 269 -18.66 -7.69 -13.78
C GLU A 269 -18.57 -9.21 -13.86
N LEU A 270 -18.13 -9.75 -14.98
CA LEU A 270 -17.93 -11.20 -15.17
C LEU A 270 -16.92 -11.74 -14.17
N ILE A 271 -15.79 -11.05 -13.98
CA ILE A 271 -14.79 -11.42 -13.01
C ILE A 271 -15.35 -11.33 -11.59
N SER A 272 -16.04 -10.24 -11.27
CA SER A 272 -16.68 -10.03 -9.96
C SER A 272 -17.60 -11.20 -9.61
N LYS A 273 -18.38 -11.66 -10.56
CA LYS A 273 -19.32 -12.76 -10.37
C LYS A 273 -18.60 -14.10 -10.22
N HIS A 274 -17.54 -14.31 -11.00
CA HIS A 274 -16.78 -15.56 -10.97
C HIS A 274 -16.20 -15.87 -9.61
N TYR A 275 -15.80 -14.84 -8.87
CA TYR A 275 -15.20 -14.95 -7.52
C TYR A 275 -16.16 -14.49 -6.41
N GLU A 276 -17.49 -14.46 -6.66
CA GLU A 276 -18.43 -13.93 -5.66
C GLU A 276 -18.49 -14.71 -4.35
N GLN A 277 -18.09 -15.99 -4.36
CA GLN A 277 -18.03 -16.82 -3.15
C GLN A 277 -17.01 -16.32 -2.12
N TYR A 278 -16.13 -15.42 -2.49
CA TYR A 278 -15.09 -14.88 -1.61
C TYR A 278 -15.45 -13.53 -0.98
N ILE A 279 -16.67 -13.06 -1.24
CA ILE A 279 -17.20 -11.82 -0.65
C ILE A 279 -17.53 -12.02 0.83
#